data_4b118b7f8901689d970fec5a80c6007d
#
_entry.id   4b118b7f8901689d970fec5a80c6007d
#
_cell.length_a   1.000
_cell.length_b   1.000
_cell.length_c   1.000
_cell.angle_alpha   90.00
_cell.angle_beta   90.00
_cell.angle_gamma   90.00
#
_symmetry.space_group_name_H-M   'P 1'
#
loop_
_entity.id
_entity.type
_entity.pdbx_description
1 polymer ?
#
loop_
_entity_poly.entity_id
_entity_poly.type
_entity_poly.pdbx_seq_one_letter_code
_entity_poly.pdbx_strand_id
1 'polypeptide(L)'
;MAKQLGIDNLYVDLDAAFFVYLITNPSVVNLNLEPLLSDCRNLTKTFLNCLVTHVYRETNYCADRLAKMGADLHTDYLFLYNPPPVVADLLALDKAGHVCNRLILP
;
A
#
# COMPACT_ATOMS: atom_id res chain seq x y z
N MET A 1 4.87 -6.02 10.25
CA MET A 1 6.18 -5.34 10.21
C MET A 1 6.15 -3.92 10.77
N ALA A 2 5.28 -3.05 10.31
CA ALA A 2 5.19 -1.67 10.82
C ALA A 2 4.96 -1.64 12.34
N LYS A 3 4.15 -2.53 12.87
CA LYS A 3 3.88 -2.64 14.29
C LYS A 3 5.14 -3.00 15.08
N GLN A 4 5.96 -3.89 14.53
CA GLN A 4 7.23 -4.31 15.15
C GLN A 4 8.25 -3.18 15.18
N LEU A 5 8.13 -2.19 14.28
CA LEU A 5 8.99 -1.01 14.23
C LEU A 5 8.51 0.11 15.15
N GLY A 6 7.43 -0.10 15.93
CA GLY A 6 6.91 0.89 16.85
C GLY A 6 6.13 2.02 16.16
N ILE A 7 5.62 1.78 14.97
CA ILE A 7 4.83 2.77 14.23
C ILE A 7 3.42 2.79 14.79
N ASP A 8 2.96 3.96 15.27
CA ASP A 8 1.60 4.13 15.82
C ASP A 8 0.62 4.67 14.79
N ASN A 9 1.10 5.48 13.85
CA ASN A 9 0.29 6.12 12.82
C ASN A 9 0.71 5.60 11.46
N LEU A 10 -0.25 5.08 10.70
CA LEU A 10 0.03 4.48 9.39
C LEU A 10 -0.93 5.00 8.35
N TYR A 11 -0.39 5.46 7.22
CA TYR A 11 -1.15 5.78 6.03
C TYR A 11 -0.88 4.69 4.99
N VAL A 12 -1.95 4.09 4.49
CA VAL A 12 -1.87 3.03 3.48
C VAL A 12 -2.50 3.54 2.19
N ASP A 13 -1.69 3.62 1.15
CA ASP A 13 -2.14 4.01 -0.18
C ASP A 13 -2.23 2.77 -1.06
N LEU A 14 -3.40 2.54 -1.63
CA LEU A 14 -3.67 1.39 -2.50
C LEU A 14 -4.22 1.87 -3.84
N ASP A 15 -3.80 1.25 -4.93
CA ASP A 15 -4.34 1.56 -6.26
C ASP A 15 -5.55 0.68 -6.62
N ALA A 16 -5.89 -0.29 -5.79
CA ALA A 16 -7.07 -1.13 -5.96
C ALA A 16 -8.30 -0.47 -5.33
N ALA A 17 -9.00 0.37 -6.09
CA ALA A 17 -10.12 1.17 -5.60
C ALA A 17 -11.23 0.31 -4.96
N PHE A 18 -11.56 -0.83 -5.56
CA PHE A 18 -12.58 -1.72 -5.04
C PHE A 18 -12.20 -2.28 -3.66
N PHE A 19 -10.92 -2.62 -3.49
CA PHE A 19 -10.44 -3.16 -2.21
C PHE A 19 -10.46 -2.07 -1.12
N VAL A 20 -10.08 -0.84 -1.46
CA VAL A 20 -10.18 0.30 -0.53
C VAL A 20 -11.63 0.50 -0.10
N TYR A 21 -12.55 0.46 -1.07
CA TYR A 21 -13.99 0.58 -0.79
C TYR A 21 -14.46 -0.48 0.20
N LEU A 22 -14.07 -1.74 -0.01
CA LEU A 22 -14.47 -2.83 0.89
C LEU A 22 -13.88 -2.69 2.29
N ILE A 23 -12.61 -2.31 2.40
CA ILE A 23 -11.96 -2.12 3.70
C ILE A 23 -12.62 -1.00 4.49
N THR A 24 -12.94 0.12 3.83
CA THR A 24 -13.47 1.31 4.51
C THR A 24 -14.98 1.26 4.72
N ASN A 25 -15.68 0.27 4.16
CA ASN A 25 -17.14 0.09 4.30
C ASN A 25 -17.44 -1.32 4.81
N PRO A 26 -17.25 -1.59 6.11
CA PRO A 26 -17.38 -2.94 6.65
C PRO A 26 -18.80 -3.51 6.59
N SER A 27 -19.81 -2.68 6.32
CA SER A 27 -21.18 -3.15 6.14
C SER A 27 -21.41 -3.83 4.78
N VAL A 28 -20.50 -3.63 3.84
CA VAL A 28 -20.56 -4.28 2.52
C VAL A 28 -19.87 -5.64 2.63
N VAL A 29 -20.59 -6.71 2.27
CA VAL A 29 -20.08 -8.08 2.38
C VAL A 29 -19.64 -8.58 1.00
N ASN A 30 -18.43 -9.13 0.94
CA ASN A 30 -17.94 -9.86 -0.22
C ASN A 30 -17.40 -11.20 0.27
N LEU A 31 -18.16 -12.26 0.06
CA LEU A 31 -17.85 -13.58 0.63
C LEU A 31 -16.51 -14.14 0.16
N ASN A 32 -16.11 -13.84 -1.08
CA ASN A 32 -14.85 -14.35 -1.64
C ASN A 32 -13.63 -13.71 -0.99
N LEU A 33 -13.74 -12.45 -0.58
CA LEU A 33 -12.63 -11.67 -0.01
C LEU A 33 -12.72 -11.52 1.50
N GLU A 34 -13.79 -12.00 2.13
CA GLU A 34 -14.05 -11.75 3.54
C GLU A 34 -12.90 -12.17 4.47
N PRO A 35 -12.28 -13.37 4.30
CA PRO A 35 -11.15 -13.73 5.16
C PRO A 35 -10.00 -12.73 5.08
N LEU A 36 -9.64 -12.30 3.86
CA LEU A 36 -8.58 -11.31 3.65
C LEU A 36 -8.97 -9.95 4.21
N LEU A 37 -10.20 -9.50 3.95
CA LEU A 37 -10.71 -8.23 4.46
C LEU A 37 -10.73 -8.20 5.99
N SER A 38 -11.15 -9.29 6.61
CA SER A 38 -11.18 -9.42 8.07
C SER A 38 -9.77 -9.27 8.65
N ASP A 39 -8.78 -9.93 8.06
CA ASP A 39 -7.39 -9.83 8.50
C ASP A 39 -6.87 -8.40 8.34
N CYS A 40 -7.14 -7.77 7.22
CA CYS A 40 -6.71 -6.39 6.96
C CYS A 40 -7.34 -5.42 7.96
N ARG A 41 -8.64 -5.54 8.21
CA ARG A 41 -9.34 -4.69 9.19
C ARG A 41 -8.80 -4.88 10.59
N ASN A 42 -8.50 -6.11 10.98
CA ASN A 42 -7.92 -6.39 12.30
C ASN A 42 -6.54 -5.78 12.43
N LEU A 43 -5.71 -5.84 11.38
CA LEU A 43 -4.40 -5.21 11.37
C LEU A 43 -4.50 -3.69 11.48
N THR A 44 -5.43 -3.05 10.78
CA THR A 44 -5.59 -1.59 10.85
C THR A 44 -5.96 -1.13 12.26
N LYS A 45 -6.70 -1.94 13.01
CA LYS A 45 -7.12 -1.63 14.37
C LYS A 45 -5.97 -1.72 15.38
N THR A 46 -4.86 -2.35 15.02
CA THR A 46 -3.70 -2.45 15.92
C THR A 46 -2.88 -1.17 15.98
N PHE A 47 -3.09 -0.24 15.04
CA PHE A 47 -2.40 1.04 15.03
C PHE A 47 -3.24 2.09 15.77
N LEU A 48 -2.57 3.07 16.36
CA LEU A 48 -3.25 4.19 17.01
C LEU A 48 -4.11 4.96 16.00
N ASN A 49 -3.54 5.23 14.83
CA ASN A 49 -4.24 5.81 13.70
C ASN A 49 -3.84 5.08 12.42
N CYS A 50 -4.81 4.64 11.65
CA CYS A 50 -4.55 4.02 10.36
C CYS A 50 -5.57 4.55 9.34
N LEU A 51 -5.05 5.15 8.28
CA LEU A 51 -5.88 5.67 7.19
C LEU A 51 -5.56 4.90 5.92
N VAL A 52 -6.59 4.33 5.30
CA VAL A 52 -6.47 3.61 4.03
C VAL A 52 -7.15 4.44 2.97
N THR A 53 -6.40 4.83 1.94
CA THR A 53 -6.91 5.68 0.86
C THR A 53 -6.58 5.07 -0.50
N HIS A 54 -7.36 5.46 -1.49
CA HIS A 54 -7.11 5.10 -2.88
C HIS A 54 -6.18 6.12 -3.52
N VAL A 55 -5.17 5.61 -4.25
CA VAL A 55 -4.31 6.43 -5.09
C VAL A 55 -4.32 5.85 -6.50
N TYR A 56 -4.02 6.67 -7.49
CA TYR A 56 -3.90 6.19 -8.87
C TYR A 56 -2.61 5.41 -9.04
N ARG A 57 -2.64 4.42 -9.92
CA ARG A 57 -1.47 3.56 -10.19
C ARG A 57 -0.23 4.38 -10.55
N GLU A 58 -0.40 5.47 -11.29
CA GLU A 58 0.70 6.32 -11.74
C GLU A 58 1.43 7.01 -10.58
N THR A 59 0.78 7.15 -9.43
CA THR A 59 1.40 7.70 -8.22
C THR A 59 1.82 6.62 -7.23
N ASN A 60 1.54 5.35 -7.55
CA ASN A 60 1.88 4.21 -6.69
C ASN A 60 3.02 3.36 -7.29
N TYR A 61 3.90 4.00 -8.05
CA TYR A 61 4.92 3.31 -8.84
C TYR A 61 6.01 2.64 -7.99
N CYS A 62 6.37 3.23 -6.85
CA CYS A 62 7.36 2.62 -5.95
C CYS A 62 6.85 1.29 -5.41
N ALA A 63 5.61 1.27 -4.92
CA ALA A 63 4.99 0.06 -4.40
C ALA A 63 4.83 -1.00 -5.51
N ASP A 64 4.41 -0.58 -6.70
CA ASP A 64 4.26 -1.47 -7.85
C ASP A 64 5.59 -2.12 -8.24
N ARG A 65 6.66 -1.32 -8.27
CA ARG A 65 7.99 -1.84 -8.61
C ARG A 65 8.51 -2.80 -7.55
N LEU A 66 8.32 -2.48 -6.28
CA LEU A 66 8.69 -3.37 -5.17
C LEU A 66 7.90 -4.67 -5.20
N ALA A 67 6.62 -4.60 -5.53
CA ALA A 67 5.77 -5.79 -5.66
C ALA A 67 6.28 -6.71 -6.78
N LYS A 68 6.65 -6.14 -7.92
CA LYS A 68 7.21 -6.90 -9.04
C LYS A 68 8.54 -7.56 -8.66
N MET A 69 9.40 -6.84 -7.94
CA MET A 69 10.65 -7.40 -7.43
C MET A 69 10.38 -8.53 -6.45
N GLY A 70 9.40 -8.34 -5.57
CA GLY A 70 9.02 -9.35 -4.56
C GLY A 70 8.51 -10.64 -5.18
N ALA A 71 7.85 -10.57 -6.34
CA ALA A 71 7.33 -11.74 -7.02
C ALA A 71 8.44 -12.70 -7.47
N ASP A 72 9.66 -12.18 -7.66
CA ASP A 72 10.82 -12.98 -8.08
C ASP A 72 11.63 -13.53 -6.89
N LEU A 73 11.25 -13.20 -5.65
CA LEU A 73 11.96 -13.68 -4.47
C LEU A 73 11.58 -15.12 -4.16
N HIS A 74 12.55 -15.86 -3.62
CA HIS A 74 12.37 -17.23 -3.16
C HIS A 74 12.09 -17.31 -1.66
N THR A 75 11.95 -16.17 -0.97
CA THR A 75 11.67 -16.06 0.45
C THR A 75 10.33 -15.38 0.65
N ASP A 76 9.72 -15.60 1.82
CA ASP A 76 8.41 -15.02 2.13
C ASP A 76 8.48 -13.50 2.26
N TYR A 77 9.61 -12.98 2.71
CA TYR A 77 9.84 -11.54 2.81
C TYR A 77 11.32 -11.23 2.77
N LEU A 78 11.63 -9.96 2.49
CA LEU A 78 13.00 -9.45 2.49
C LEU A 78 13.03 -8.10 3.19
N PHE A 79 13.95 -7.97 4.16
CA PHE A 79 14.18 -6.72 4.85
C PHE A 79 15.24 -5.90 4.11
N LEU A 80 14.89 -4.68 3.70
CA LEU A 80 15.81 -3.80 2.97
C LEU A 80 16.21 -2.62 3.86
N TYR A 81 17.50 -2.50 4.13
CA TYR A 81 18.04 -1.36 4.89
C TYR A 81 18.23 -0.12 4.01
N ASN A 82 18.41 -0.32 2.72
CA ASN A 82 18.54 0.74 1.74
C ASN A 82 17.62 0.47 0.56
N PRO A 83 17.10 1.53 -0.09
CA PRO A 83 16.28 1.32 -1.28
C PRO A 83 17.06 0.58 -2.36
N PRO A 84 16.47 -0.48 -2.98
CA PRO A 84 17.13 -1.13 -4.11
C PRO A 84 17.25 -0.16 -5.28
N PRO A 85 18.29 -0.32 -6.14
CA PRO A 85 18.50 0.60 -7.27
C PRO A 85 17.29 0.78 -8.17
N VAL A 86 16.47 -0.28 -8.33
CA VAL A 86 15.30 -0.25 -9.21
C VAL A 86 14.24 0.74 -8.74
N VAL A 87 14.23 1.14 -7.47
CA VAL A 87 13.25 2.08 -6.93
C VAL A 87 13.89 3.36 -6.38
N ALA A 88 15.23 3.42 -6.30
CA ALA A 88 15.92 4.57 -5.69
C ALA A 88 15.54 5.89 -6.37
N ASP A 89 15.53 5.92 -7.70
CA ASP A 89 15.17 7.11 -8.45
C ASP A 89 13.69 7.48 -8.26
N LEU A 90 12.83 6.47 -8.22
CA LEU A 90 11.40 6.67 -8.00
C LEU A 90 11.11 7.22 -6.61
N LEU A 91 11.82 6.73 -5.60
CA LEU A 91 11.72 7.26 -4.24
C LEU A 91 12.20 8.70 -4.15
N ALA A 92 13.25 9.05 -4.88
CA ALA A 92 13.76 10.42 -4.93
C ALA A 92 12.71 11.36 -5.53
N LEU A 93 12.02 10.94 -6.60
CA LEU A 93 10.93 11.70 -7.19
C LEU A 93 9.76 11.86 -6.23
N ASP A 94 9.39 10.79 -5.55
CA ASP A 94 8.31 10.80 -4.57
C ASP A 94 8.62 11.75 -3.42
N LYS A 95 9.84 11.68 -2.89
CA LYS A 95 10.30 12.54 -1.81
C LYS A 95 10.35 14.01 -2.21
N ALA A 96 10.64 14.29 -3.49
CA ALA A 96 10.65 15.64 -4.02
C ALA A 96 9.25 16.20 -4.30
N GLY A 97 8.21 15.40 -4.08
CA GLY A 97 6.83 15.82 -4.33
C GLY A 97 6.45 15.78 -5.80
N HIS A 98 7.09 14.91 -6.59
CA HIS A 98 6.76 14.76 -8.01
C HIS A 98 5.31 14.33 -8.16
N VAL A 99 4.56 15.05 -9.00
CA VAL A 99 3.16 14.74 -9.30
C VAL A 99 3.07 14.25 -10.75
N CYS A 100 2.55 13.04 -10.91
CA CYS A 100 2.26 12.52 -12.24
C CYS A 100 1.06 13.25 -12.82
N ASN A 101 1.22 13.85 -14.00
CA ASN A 101 0.12 14.46 -14.71
C ASN A 101 -0.75 13.38 -15.32
N ARG A 102 -1.90 13.17 -14.71
CA ARG A 102 -2.91 12.28 -15.24
C ARG A 102 -4.11 13.11 -15.64
N LEU A 103 -4.56 12.93 -16.89
CA LEU A 103 -5.79 13.56 -17.32
C LEU A 103 -6.95 12.82 -16.66
N ILE A 104 -7.56 13.46 -15.68
CA ILE A 104 -8.73 12.94 -15.00
C ILE A 104 -9.94 13.62 -15.59
N LEU A 105 -10.78 12.84 -16.25
CA LEU A 105 -12.04 13.34 -16.76
C LEU A 105 -13.06 13.36 -15.63
N PRO A 106 -13.77 14.45 -15.43
CA PRO A 106 -14.77 14.57 -14.40
C PRO A 106 -15.93 13.61 -14.59
#